data_c3b1482518321016f2dbd3885c37841c
#
_entry.id   c3b1482518321016f2dbd3885c37841c
#
_cell.length_a   1.000
_cell.length_b   1.000
_cell.length_c   1.000
_cell.angle_alpha   90.00
_cell.angle_beta   90.00
_cell.angle_gamma   90.00
#
_symmetry.space_group_name_H-M   'P 1'
#
loop_
_entity.id
_entity.type
_entity.pdbx_description
1 polymer ?
#
loop_
_entity_poly.entity_id
_entity_poly.type
_entity_poly.pdbx_seq_one_letter_code
_entity_poly.pdbx_strand_id
1 'polypeptide(L)'
;MTLNFFKHAVPVLAVVFVLGTAACHRHENGAAPSASDTAALEKPVDTPMTELNGYVWEASAPQSKLDFLLGVECSLAMEAALKQVAEGRGGTVELSRFAHGWQIAFRDKARPDIVRQIDEFYTQNPEQKERHVFDVIWMEMVRPAMAAEKR
;
A
#
# COMPACT_ATOMS: atom_id res chain seq x y z
N MET A 1 -42.59 -37.01 -7.24
CA MET A 1 -41.53 -36.14 -6.67
C MET A 1 -41.01 -35.28 -7.81
N THR A 2 -41.52 -34.07 -7.93
CA THR A 2 -41.26 -33.14 -9.03
C THR A 2 -40.23 -32.11 -8.57
N LEU A 3 -39.01 -32.13 -9.19
CA LEU A 3 -37.97 -31.14 -8.95
C LEU A 3 -38.27 -29.85 -9.74
N ASN A 4 -38.57 -28.78 -9.04
CA ASN A 4 -38.72 -27.45 -9.64
C ASN A 4 -37.32 -26.81 -9.82
N PHE A 5 -36.91 -26.67 -11.07
CA PHE A 5 -35.77 -25.86 -11.49
C PHE A 5 -36.15 -24.38 -11.47
N PHE A 6 -35.64 -23.62 -10.51
CA PHE A 6 -35.78 -22.18 -10.48
C PHE A 6 -34.71 -21.56 -11.43
N LYS A 7 -35.17 -21.13 -12.62
CA LYS A 7 -34.37 -20.31 -13.54
C LYS A 7 -34.36 -18.88 -13.03
N HIS A 8 -33.29 -18.44 -12.45
CA HIS A 8 -33.04 -17.01 -12.21
C HIS A 8 -32.49 -16.38 -13.48
N ALA A 9 -33.29 -15.60 -14.17
CA ALA A 9 -32.88 -14.72 -15.27
C ALA A 9 -32.11 -13.53 -14.67
N VAL A 10 -30.87 -13.33 -15.11
CA VAL A 10 -30.05 -12.16 -14.78
C VAL A 10 -30.43 -11.05 -15.77
N PRO A 11 -30.91 -9.87 -15.32
CA PRO A 11 -31.14 -8.76 -16.24
C PRO A 11 -29.80 -8.15 -16.68
N VAL A 12 -29.60 -8.13 -18.00
CA VAL A 12 -28.52 -7.41 -18.65
C VAL A 12 -28.78 -5.91 -18.50
N LEU A 13 -28.03 -5.24 -17.68
CA LEU A 13 -28.09 -3.78 -17.52
C LEU A 13 -27.35 -3.14 -18.71
N ALA A 14 -28.11 -2.58 -19.66
CA ALA A 14 -27.56 -1.79 -20.76
C ALA A 14 -27.07 -0.43 -20.21
N VAL A 15 -25.76 -0.24 -20.18
CA VAL A 15 -25.15 1.04 -19.86
C VAL A 15 -25.22 1.91 -21.12
N VAL A 16 -26.12 2.89 -21.12
CA VAL A 16 -26.22 3.92 -22.14
C VAL A 16 -25.12 4.95 -21.88
N PHE A 17 -24.11 4.98 -22.78
CA PHE A 17 -23.10 6.05 -22.83
C PHE A 17 -23.76 7.32 -23.39
N VAL A 18 -24.05 8.27 -22.52
CA VAL A 18 -24.42 9.63 -22.94
C VAL A 18 -23.12 10.38 -23.19
N LEU A 19 -22.80 10.62 -24.47
CA LEU A 19 -21.74 11.51 -24.89
C LEU A 19 -22.18 12.97 -24.63
N GLY A 20 -21.83 13.46 -23.45
CA GLY A 20 -21.94 14.87 -23.09
C GLY A 20 -20.81 15.66 -23.75
N THR A 21 -21.11 16.44 -24.78
CA THR A 21 -20.22 17.47 -25.34
C THR A 21 -20.12 18.62 -24.34
N ALA A 22 -19.12 18.56 -23.43
CA ALA A 22 -18.79 19.67 -22.57
C ALA A 22 -18.00 20.70 -23.36
N ALA A 23 -18.59 21.88 -23.54
CA ALA A 23 -17.96 23.06 -24.10
C ALA A 23 -16.71 23.42 -23.29
N CYS A 24 -15.57 23.55 -23.97
CA CYS A 24 -14.33 24.07 -23.41
C CYS A 24 -14.54 25.52 -22.96
N HIS A 25 -14.82 25.75 -21.70
CA HIS A 25 -14.57 27.05 -21.09
C HIS A 25 -13.06 27.19 -20.87
N ARG A 26 -12.44 27.96 -21.75
CA ARG A 26 -11.07 28.42 -21.67
C ARG A 26 -10.98 29.40 -20.48
N HIS A 27 -10.55 28.87 -19.33
CA HIS A 27 -10.17 29.71 -18.20
C HIS A 27 -8.67 30.02 -18.36
N GLU A 28 -8.38 31.12 -19.07
CA GLU A 28 -7.05 31.76 -19.03
C GLU A 28 -6.91 32.41 -17.68
N ASN A 29 -6.11 31.84 -16.79
CA ASN A 29 -5.28 32.46 -15.75
C ASN A 29 -4.74 31.37 -14.82
N GLY A 30 -3.95 30.46 -15.36
CA GLY A 30 -3.05 29.60 -14.58
C GLY A 30 -1.64 29.90 -15.04
N ALA A 31 -0.86 30.59 -14.23
CA ALA A 31 0.57 30.74 -14.48
C ALA A 31 1.16 29.34 -14.74
N ALA A 32 1.82 29.16 -15.87
CA ALA A 32 2.51 27.91 -16.18
C ALA A 32 3.50 27.63 -15.02
N PRO A 33 3.56 26.38 -14.53
CA PRO A 33 4.52 26.02 -13.49
C PRO A 33 5.91 26.41 -13.97
N SER A 34 6.64 27.12 -13.12
CA SER A 34 8.01 27.56 -13.41
C SER A 34 8.87 26.36 -13.76
N ALA A 35 9.75 26.52 -14.75
CA ALA A 35 10.69 25.46 -15.17
C ALA A 35 11.58 24.93 -14.03
N SER A 36 11.65 25.66 -12.91
CA SER A 36 12.32 25.21 -11.67
C SER A 36 11.58 24.12 -10.94
N ASP A 37 10.23 24.01 -11.05
CA ASP A 37 9.45 23.01 -10.34
C ASP A 37 9.49 21.64 -11.03
N THR A 38 9.72 21.64 -12.36
CA THR A 38 9.87 20.39 -13.13
C THR A 38 11.26 19.77 -12.98
N ALA A 39 12.30 20.57 -12.74
CA ALA A 39 13.65 20.07 -12.54
C ALA A 39 13.82 19.28 -11.22
N ALA A 40 12.96 19.51 -10.23
CA ALA A 40 12.98 18.74 -8.98
C ALA A 40 12.43 17.32 -9.13
N LEU A 41 11.63 17.04 -10.18
CA LEU A 41 11.04 15.72 -10.46
C LEU A 41 11.95 14.83 -11.34
N GLU A 42 12.98 15.40 -11.96
CA GLU A 42 13.88 14.67 -12.89
C GLU A 42 15.15 14.13 -12.22
N LYS A 43 15.35 14.37 -10.93
CA LYS A 43 16.47 13.75 -10.23
C LYS A 43 16.15 12.28 -10.04
N PRO A 44 16.94 11.34 -10.60
CA PRO A 44 16.77 9.93 -10.29
C PRO A 44 16.79 9.78 -8.77
N VAL A 45 15.82 9.06 -8.23
CA VAL A 45 15.81 8.69 -6.81
C VAL A 45 16.93 7.65 -6.64
N ASP A 46 18.15 8.14 -6.61
CA ASP A 46 19.37 7.32 -6.44
C ASP A 46 19.67 7.09 -4.96
N THR A 47 18.64 7.30 -4.12
CA THR A 47 18.73 7.02 -2.69
C THR A 47 18.41 5.53 -2.50
N PRO A 48 19.40 4.68 -2.17
CA PRO A 48 19.14 3.27 -1.93
C PRO A 48 18.06 3.14 -0.87
N MET A 49 17.15 2.19 -1.03
CA MET A 49 16.13 1.89 0.01
C MET A 49 16.77 1.55 1.38
N THR A 50 18.08 1.37 1.41
CA THR A 50 18.88 1.18 2.62
C THR A 50 18.97 2.43 3.52
N GLU A 51 18.54 3.60 3.05
CA GLU A 51 18.66 4.85 3.83
C GLU A 51 17.40 5.20 4.65
N LEU A 52 16.29 4.48 4.49
CA LEU A 52 15.08 4.72 5.29
C LEU A 52 15.27 4.12 6.70
N ASN A 53 16.07 4.78 7.52
CA ASN A 53 16.32 4.46 8.92
C ASN A 53 15.50 5.36 9.87
N GLY A 54 15.70 5.22 11.16
CA GLY A 54 14.98 5.98 12.18
C GLY A 54 15.20 7.48 12.10
N TYR A 55 16.38 7.94 11.70
CA TYR A 55 16.65 9.38 11.54
C TYR A 55 15.84 9.98 10.39
N VAL A 56 15.83 9.31 9.25
CA VAL A 56 15.02 9.72 8.08
C VAL A 56 13.53 9.61 8.39
N TRP A 57 13.13 8.54 9.08
CA TRP A 57 11.74 8.36 9.48
C TRP A 57 11.24 9.48 10.39
N GLU A 58 11.98 9.82 11.46
CA GLU A 58 11.59 10.88 12.38
C GLU A 58 11.56 12.27 11.71
N ALA A 59 12.48 12.53 10.78
CA ALA A 59 12.52 13.78 10.03
C ALA A 59 11.40 13.88 8.97
N SER A 60 10.74 12.77 8.64
CA SER A 60 9.70 12.74 7.62
C SER A 60 8.40 13.36 8.12
N ALA A 61 7.71 14.09 7.23
CA ALA A 61 6.38 14.64 7.52
C ALA A 61 5.38 13.51 7.81
N PRO A 62 4.36 13.73 8.67
CA PRO A 62 3.37 12.71 8.99
C PRO A 62 2.68 12.11 7.75
N GLN A 63 2.37 12.94 6.75
CA GLN A 63 1.76 12.47 5.51
C GLN A 63 2.70 11.54 4.73
N SER A 64 4.00 11.86 4.67
CA SER A 64 4.99 11.02 3.97
C SER A 64 5.12 9.62 4.60
N LYS A 65 4.99 9.51 5.93
CA LYS A 65 4.96 8.23 6.64
C LYS A 65 3.74 7.41 6.24
N LEU A 66 2.56 8.04 6.13
CA LEU A 66 1.33 7.39 5.67
C LEU A 66 1.42 6.96 4.20
N ASP A 67 1.99 7.81 3.34
CA ASP A 67 2.16 7.51 1.92
C ASP A 67 3.15 6.36 1.70
N PHE A 68 4.21 6.28 2.51
CA PHE A 68 5.11 5.14 2.52
C PHE A 68 4.37 3.82 2.84
N LEU A 69 3.56 3.80 3.91
CA LEU A 69 2.79 2.60 4.27
C LEU A 69 1.75 2.26 3.19
N LEU A 70 1.10 3.27 2.59
CA LEU A 70 0.21 3.05 1.46
C LEU A 70 0.93 2.37 0.30
N GLY A 71 2.15 2.81 -0.04
CA GLY A 71 2.97 2.19 -1.08
C GLY A 71 3.30 0.73 -0.76
N VAL A 72 3.64 0.42 0.49
CA VAL A 72 3.85 -0.96 0.94
C VAL A 72 2.59 -1.80 0.77
N GLU A 73 1.45 -1.32 1.26
CA GLU A 73 0.17 -2.03 1.15
C GLU A 73 -0.25 -2.25 -0.31
N CYS A 74 -0.05 -1.26 -1.19
CA CYS A 74 -0.31 -1.41 -2.62
C CYS A 74 0.56 -2.50 -3.25
N SER A 75 1.83 -2.61 -2.85
CA SER A 75 2.73 -3.65 -3.33
C SER A 75 2.28 -5.05 -2.88
N LEU A 76 1.85 -5.17 -1.63
CA LEU A 76 1.32 -6.43 -1.07
C LEU A 76 -0.03 -6.82 -1.69
N ALA A 77 -0.89 -5.83 -1.98
CA ALA A 77 -2.15 -6.06 -2.70
C ALA A 77 -1.91 -6.55 -4.13
N MET A 78 -0.89 -6.02 -4.82
CA MET A 78 -0.48 -6.49 -6.14
C MET A 78 -0.01 -7.94 -6.09
N GLU A 79 0.81 -8.30 -5.10
CA GLU A 79 1.26 -9.69 -4.91
C GLU A 79 0.07 -10.63 -4.70
N ALA A 80 -0.90 -10.25 -3.86
CA ALA A 80 -2.12 -11.02 -3.63
C ALA A 80 -2.97 -11.17 -4.91
N ALA A 81 -3.09 -10.12 -5.71
CA ALA A 81 -3.80 -10.16 -6.98
C ALA A 81 -3.13 -11.10 -7.99
N LEU A 82 -1.79 -11.06 -8.09
CA LEU A 82 -1.04 -11.98 -8.94
C LEU A 82 -1.21 -13.44 -8.51
N LYS A 83 -1.25 -13.72 -7.21
CA LYS A 83 -1.56 -15.05 -6.69
C LYS A 83 -2.94 -15.52 -7.17
N GLN A 84 -3.97 -14.68 -7.02
CA GLN A 84 -5.33 -15.03 -7.46
C GLN A 84 -5.40 -15.32 -8.97
N VAL A 85 -4.70 -14.50 -9.79
CA VAL A 85 -4.65 -14.72 -11.25
C VAL A 85 -3.97 -16.05 -11.58
N ALA A 86 -2.89 -16.40 -10.90
CA ALA A 86 -2.19 -17.67 -11.12
C ALA A 86 -3.06 -18.87 -10.73
N GLU A 87 -3.74 -18.80 -9.59
CA GLU A 87 -4.67 -19.84 -9.13
C GLU A 87 -5.86 -20.02 -10.08
N GLY A 88 -6.41 -18.92 -10.60
CA GLY A 88 -7.47 -18.96 -11.62
C GLY A 88 -7.06 -19.61 -12.95
N ARG A 89 -5.75 -19.74 -13.19
CA ARG A 89 -5.16 -20.44 -14.34
C ARG A 89 -4.66 -21.86 -14.01
N GLY A 90 -4.97 -22.38 -12.82
CA GLY A 90 -4.54 -23.70 -12.37
C GLY A 90 -3.09 -23.78 -11.85
N GLY A 91 -2.44 -22.61 -11.65
CA GLY A 91 -1.14 -22.52 -11.01
C GLY A 91 -1.24 -22.38 -9.50
N THR A 92 -0.12 -22.57 -8.81
CA THR A 92 0.03 -22.30 -7.38
C THR A 92 1.12 -21.27 -7.18
N VAL A 93 0.78 -20.18 -6.47
CA VAL A 93 1.72 -19.14 -6.06
C VAL A 93 1.50 -18.87 -4.58
N GLU A 94 2.55 -18.99 -3.79
CA GLU A 94 2.49 -18.64 -2.37
C GLU A 94 2.79 -17.15 -2.19
N LEU A 95 2.10 -16.51 -1.23
CA LEU A 95 2.46 -15.16 -0.80
C LEU A 95 3.86 -15.18 -0.19
N SER A 96 4.61 -14.10 -0.38
CA SER A 96 5.86 -13.91 0.32
C SER A 96 5.65 -14.00 1.82
N ARG A 97 6.69 -14.41 2.55
CA ARG A 97 6.62 -14.47 4.00
C ARG A 97 6.32 -13.11 4.62
N PHE A 98 6.76 -12.03 3.96
CA PHE A 98 6.47 -10.67 4.40
C PHE A 98 5.00 -10.31 4.19
N ALA A 99 4.42 -10.60 3.01
CA ALA A 99 3.01 -10.35 2.72
C ALA A 99 2.09 -11.12 3.67
N HIS A 100 2.37 -12.40 3.89
CA HIS A 100 1.61 -13.21 4.83
C HIS A 100 1.71 -12.67 6.27
N GLY A 101 2.91 -12.34 6.72
CA GLY A 101 3.14 -11.80 8.05
C GLY A 101 2.51 -10.42 8.25
N TRP A 102 2.53 -9.56 7.22
CA TRP A 102 1.86 -8.26 7.25
C TRP A 102 0.36 -8.40 7.47
N GLN A 103 -0.30 -9.31 6.75
CA GLN A 103 -1.72 -9.58 6.93
C GLN A 103 -2.06 -10.02 8.35
N ILE A 104 -1.21 -10.83 8.99
CA ILE A 104 -1.39 -11.26 10.38
C ILE A 104 -1.22 -10.08 11.34
N ALA A 105 -0.12 -9.32 11.20
CA ALA A 105 0.27 -8.29 12.16
C ALA A 105 -0.63 -7.06 12.14
N PHE A 106 -1.19 -6.73 10.97
CA PHE A 106 -1.87 -5.46 10.73
C PHE A 106 -3.33 -5.61 10.26
N ARG A 107 -3.90 -6.81 10.33
CA ARG A 107 -5.28 -7.10 9.89
C ARG A 107 -6.32 -6.09 10.37
N ASP A 108 -6.23 -5.69 11.64
CA ASP A 108 -7.21 -4.83 12.31
C ASP A 108 -6.61 -3.45 12.68
N LYS A 109 -5.51 -3.05 12.04
CA LYS A 109 -4.84 -1.79 12.33
C LYS A 109 -4.99 -0.80 11.18
N ALA A 110 -5.28 0.45 11.54
CA ALA A 110 -5.22 1.56 10.59
C ALA A 110 -3.75 2.01 10.40
N ARG A 111 -3.42 2.57 9.22
CA ARG A 111 -2.06 3.09 8.94
C ARG A 111 -1.53 4.05 10.00
N PRO A 112 -2.34 5.01 10.54
CA PRO A 112 -1.86 5.87 11.63
C PRO A 112 -1.40 5.11 12.86
N ASP A 113 -2.02 3.94 13.16
CA ASP A 113 -1.62 3.11 14.30
C ASP A 113 -0.29 2.41 14.04
N ILE A 114 -0.03 2.02 12.78
CA ILE A 114 1.25 1.44 12.38
C ILE A 114 2.36 2.50 12.46
N VAL A 115 2.10 3.72 11.93
CA VAL A 115 3.02 4.86 12.03
C VAL A 115 3.37 5.11 13.50
N ARG A 116 2.36 5.21 14.37
CA ARG A 116 2.57 5.43 15.80
C ARG A 116 3.47 4.35 16.44
N GLN A 117 3.27 3.07 16.12
CA GLN A 117 4.10 2.00 16.65
C GLN A 117 5.57 2.12 16.20
N ILE A 118 5.82 2.54 14.96
CA ILE A 118 7.18 2.79 14.46
C ILE A 118 7.79 4.01 15.18
N ASP A 119 7.02 5.09 15.33
CA ASP A 119 7.44 6.29 16.06
C ASP A 119 7.78 5.97 17.52
N GLU A 120 6.94 5.19 18.20
CA GLU A 120 7.16 4.74 19.57
C GLU A 120 8.43 3.89 19.69
N PHE A 121 8.68 2.99 18.73
CA PHE A 121 9.89 2.17 18.71
C PHE A 121 11.15 3.04 18.69
N TYR A 122 11.28 3.98 17.76
CA TYR A 122 12.47 4.82 17.67
C TYR A 122 12.60 5.82 18.82
N THR A 123 11.47 6.28 19.38
CA THR A 123 11.46 7.13 20.56
C THR A 123 11.97 6.38 21.80
N GLN A 124 11.58 5.13 21.96
CA GLN A 124 11.97 4.30 23.09
C GLN A 124 13.38 3.70 22.95
N ASN A 125 13.88 3.60 21.72
CA ASN A 125 15.18 2.99 21.40
C ASN A 125 16.04 3.94 20.55
N PRO A 126 16.47 5.09 21.11
CA PRO A 126 17.21 6.10 20.35
C PRO A 126 18.55 5.59 19.80
N GLU A 127 19.15 4.57 20.42
CA GLU A 127 20.38 3.90 19.99
C GLU A 127 20.17 2.99 18.78
N GLN A 128 18.92 2.69 18.42
CA GLN A 128 18.57 1.83 17.29
C GLN A 128 18.11 2.61 16.06
N LYS A 129 18.32 3.92 16.00
CA LYS A 129 17.91 4.76 14.86
C LYS A 129 18.64 4.44 13.56
N GLU A 130 19.78 3.76 13.61
CA GLU A 130 20.45 3.23 12.41
C GLU A 130 19.70 2.05 11.77
N ARG A 131 18.80 1.39 12.50
CA ARG A 131 18.03 0.28 11.95
C ARG A 131 17.05 0.79 10.90
N HIS A 132 16.96 0.04 9.82
CA HIS A 132 16.03 0.33 8.73
C HIS A 132 14.57 0.13 9.16
N VAL A 133 13.65 0.99 8.69
CA VAL A 133 12.22 0.92 9.04
C VAL A 133 11.61 -0.46 8.73
N PHE A 134 11.96 -1.08 7.60
CA PHE A 134 11.48 -2.43 7.28
C PHE A 134 12.00 -3.50 8.23
N ASP A 135 13.23 -3.35 8.74
CA ASP A 135 13.76 -4.26 9.75
C ASP A 135 12.99 -4.13 11.06
N VAL A 136 12.70 -2.90 11.48
CA VAL A 136 11.85 -2.65 12.67
C VAL A 136 10.45 -3.25 12.48
N ILE A 137 9.79 -2.98 11.37
CA ILE A 137 8.48 -3.57 11.07
C ILE A 137 8.53 -5.10 11.13
N TRP A 138 9.54 -5.70 10.49
CA TRP A 138 9.67 -7.15 10.44
C TRP A 138 9.98 -7.77 11.79
N MET A 139 10.97 -7.26 12.49
CA MET A 139 11.49 -7.88 13.71
C MET A 139 10.61 -7.61 14.94
N GLU A 140 10.06 -6.40 15.04
CA GLU A 140 9.35 -5.94 16.25
C GLU A 140 7.84 -6.08 16.14
N MET A 141 7.28 -6.15 14.92
CA MET A 141 5.83 -6.19 14.73
C MET A 141 5.36 -7.47 14.03
N VAL A 142 5.94 -7.80 12.89
CA VAL A 142 5.45 -8.91 12.05
C VAL A 142 5.84 -10.27 12.64
N ARG A 143 7.11 -10.49 12.95
CA ARG A 143 7.58 -11.76 13.52
C ARG A 143 6.91 -12.14 14.82
N PRO A 144 6.74 -11.24 15.80
CA PRO A 144 6.02 -11.54 17.03
C PRO A 144 4.56 -11.92 16.78
N ALA A 145 3.86 -11.21 15.89
CA ALA A 145 2.47 -11.52 15.53
C ALA A 145 2.34 -12.91 14.91
N MET A 146 3.21 -13.26 13.96
CA MET A 146 3.26 -14.60 13.36
C MET A 146 3.58 -15.71 14.37
N ALA A 147 4.40 -15.42 15.38
CA ALA A 147 4.70 -16.37 16.43
C ALA A 147 3.52 -16.57 17.40
N ALA A 148 2.73 -15.53 17.63
CA ALA A 148 1.53 -15.59 18.48
C ALA A 148 0.38 -16.37 17.79
N GLU A 149 0.22 -16.26 16.47
CA GLU A 149 -0.82 -16.97 15.72
C GLU A 149 -0.65 -18.50 15.73
N LYS A 150 0.58 -18.98 15.90
CA LYS A 150 0.90 -20.43 15.93
C LYS A 150 0.64 -21.11 17.27
N ARG A 151 0.21 -20.38 18.28
CA ARG A 151 -0.06 -20.90 19.63
C ARG A 151 -1.53 -21.19 19.85
#